data_10651ece71855ef4c5a0fc053494a30d
#
_entry.id   10651ece71855ef4c5a0fc053494a30d
#
_cell.length_a   1.000
_cell.length_b   1.000
_cell.length_c   1.000
_cell.angle_alpha   90.00
_cell.angle_beta   90.00
_cell.angle_gamma   90.00
#
_symmetry.space_group_name_H-M   'P 1'
#
loop_
_entity.id
_entity.type
_entity.pdbx_description
1 polymer ?
#
loop_
_entity_poly.entity_id
_entity_poly.type
_entity_poly.pdbx_seq_one_letter_code
_entity_poly.pdbx_strand_id
1 'polypeptide(L)'
;ICGDNLHTVCCALKVCRNRAIPMNPRTVGWVCLAILIQALLYYYYTRRTILLVGVLSARENFDRRAAARETWLSGASRVKSYFIVGRDACRVPPDDRVDPYVCERWEPNITEINENLEFYATTAKTRNCFPRKRSLYTGFSFEVHHPISVSRLGVLKDIMSGSTGVTVSLIDAHTREILRKAVISSETGYEYGGYYYRNIDRVILNRYFEGIVSLSGEIVSETCSAPLTWNNGSNLLTYERLYVDHEDKNSMVWKPGAVSGVGVHFVISDSLPSLLDHIDDSEMRQAVWDEFVEEEQRKLDAEVRRYRDIAVVPVVDVYRNLPRKLLNFFDFLLQHSIEFDYLVKADDDTLVDLEGLRDSVPKGKRQDIWWSTFRENWPVIRYGKWGESSYRAPVYPAFACGSAYALSRDIVLWLARNKNYLHSYQGEDVSMGIWLAALSPKLIDEPRNWSCSYSCPDGVSRPYNRAQLSPNEVRDVWATFKKHKKLC
;
A
#
# COMPACT_ATOMS: atom_id res chain seq x y z
N ILE A 1 8.09 -44.73 14.62
CA ILE A 1 8.65 -44.82 13.26
C ILE A 1 9.96 -44.07 13.34
N CYS A 2 11.06 -44.79 13.61
CA CYS A 2 12.41 -44.23 13.69
C CYS A 2 12.95 -44.13 12.23
N GLY A 3 13.15 -42.91 11.74
CA GLY A 3 13.84 -42.68 10.48
C GLY A 3 15.36 -42.94 10.60
N ASP A 4 16.02 -43.20 9.48
CA ASP A 4 17.38 -43.70 9.37
C ASP A 4 18.48 -42.95 10.15
N ASN A 5 18.24 -41.75 10.64
CA ASN A 5 19.19 -40.92 11.40
C ASN A 5 19.32 -41.30 12.90
N LEU A 6 18.31 -41.91 13.50
CA LEU A 6 18.41 -42.42 14.88
C LEU A 6 19.25 -43.68 14.97
N HIS A 7 19.36 -44.45 13.88
CA HIS A 7 20.23 -45.63 13.82
C HIS A 7 21.70 -45.26 13.97
N THR A 8 22.15 -44.13 13.38
CA THR A 8 23.54 -43.65 13.47
C THR A 8 23.88 -43.18 14.89
N VAL A 9 22.93 -42.50 15.58
CA VAL A 9 23.10 -42.07 16.99
C VAL A 9 23.10 -43.29 17.95
N CYS A 10 22.24 -44.28 17.69
CA CYS A 10 22.21 -45.52 18.48
C CYS A 10 23.47 -46.38 18.24
N CYS A 11 24.03 -46.40 17.01
CA CYS A 11 25.29 -47.09 16.74
C CYS A 11 26.46 -46.40 17.43
N ALA A 12 26.55 -45.07 17.42
CA ALA A 12 27.59 -44.32 18.14
C ALA A 12 27.55 -44.60 19.67
N LEU A 13 26.37 -44.68 20.27
CA LEU A 13 26.17 -45.02 21.67
C LEU A 13 26.56 -46.49 21.97
N LYS A 14 26.34 -47.44 21.03
CA LYS A 14 26.75 -48.84 21.17
C LYS A 14 28.28 -48.98 21.05
N VAL A 15 28.97 -48.24 20.21
CA VAL A 15 30.42 -48.23 20.08
C VAL A 15 31.10 -47.73 21.34
N CYS A 16 30.53 -46.74 22.03
CA CYS A 16 31.02 -46.27 23.33
C CYS A 16 30.89 -47.32 24.44
N ARG A 17 29.98 -48.28 24.29
CA ARG A 17 29.70 -49.29 25.33
C ARG A 17 30.56 -50.56 25.20
N ASN A 18 31.14 -50.86 24.02
CA ASN A 18 31.75 -52.16 23.71
C ASN A 18 33.26 -52.17 23.47
N ARG A 19 33.96 -51.04 23.63
CA ARG A 19 35.43 -51.04 23.60
C ARG A 19 35.98 -50.67 25.00
N ALA A 20 36.53 -51.66 25.67
CA ALA A 20 37.25 -51.53 26.92
C ALA A 20 38.59 -50.76 26.71
N ILE A 21 38.51 -49.45 26.60
CA ILE A 21 39.65 -48.57 26.81
C ILE A 21 39.46 -47.98 28.20
N PRO A 22 40.44 -48.07 29.11
CA PRO A 22 40.30 -47.50 30.46
C PRO A 22 40.35 -45.97 30.40
N MET A 23 39.24 -45.38 30.03
CA MET A 23 39.07 -43.89 30.04
C MET A 23 38.36 -43.51 31.33
N ASN A 24 38.85 -42.42 31.91
CA ASN A 24 38.25 -41.78 33.08
C ASN A 24 36.76 -41.48 32.77
N PRO A 25 35.78 -41.79 33.68
CA PRO A 25 34.34 -41.53 33.48
C PRO A 25 34.04 -40.09 33.04
N ARG A 26 34.84 -39.11 33.48
CA ARG A 26 34.72 -37.69 33.03
C ARG A 26 35.07 -37.52 31.54
N THR A 27 36.10 -38.24 31.05
CA THR A 27 36.54 -38.17 29.62
C THR A 27 35.51 -38.80 28.71
N VAL A 28 34.89 -39.91 29.11
CA VAL A 28 33.77 -40.56 28.39
C VAL A 28 32.59 -39.63 28.27
N GLY A 29 32.26 -38.95 29.37
CA GLY A 29 31.16 -37.94 29.40
C GLY A 29 31.39 -36.80 28.39
N TRP A 30 32.59 -36.25 28.32
CA TRP A 30 32.95 -35.19 27.37
C TRP A 30 32.91 -35.63 25.91
N VAL A 31 33.37 -36.86 25.62
CA VAL A 31 33.32 -37.43 24.25
C VAL A 31 31.89 -37.66 23.79
N CYS A 32 31.02 -38.21 24.68
CA CYS A 32 29.59 -38.39 24.37
C CYS A 32 28.90 -37.02 24.17
N LEU A 33 29.22 -36.03 24.96
CA LEU A 33 28.68 -34.67 24.77
C LEU A 33 29.13 -34.04 23.46
N ALA A 34 30.38 -34.18 23.10
CA ALA A 34 30.94 -33.70 21.81
C ALA A 34 30.28 -34.37 20.61
N ILE A 35 30.06 -35.69 20.65
CA ILE A 35 29.35 -36.42 19.61
C ILE A 35 27.88 -35.97 19.52
N LEU A 36 27.23 -35.74 20.66
CA LEU A 36 25.85 -35.27 20.68
C LEU A 36 25.74 -33.85 20.11
N ILE A 37 26.66 -32.97 20.46
CA ILE A 37 26.74 -31.63 19.89
C ILE A 37 27.01 -31.70 18.37
N GLN A 38 27.94 -32.53 17.91
CA GLN A 38 28.19 -32.72 16.49
C GLN A 38 26.99 -33.29 15.74
N ALA A 39 26.28 -34.27 16.33
CA ALA A 39 25.04 -34.80 15.75
C ALA A 39 23.91 -33.78 15.70
N LEU A 40 23.77 -32.94 16.73
CA LEU A 40 22.81 -31.83 16.75
C LEU A 40 23.18 -30.75 15.73
N LEU A 41 24.46 -30.39 15.63
CA LEU A 41 24.95 -29.45 14.61
C LEU A 41 24.75 -30.01 13.19
N TYR A 42 25.09 -31.29 12.98
CA TYR A 42 24.86 -31.96 11.69
C TYR A 42 23.36 -31.98 11.34
N TYR A 43 22.47 -32.34 12.28
CA TYR A 43 21.02 -32.29 12.12
C TYR A 43 20.54 -30.88 11.80
N TYR A 44 21.05 -29.87 12.52
CA TYR A 44 20.70 -28.46 12.29
C TYR A 44 21.12 -27.98 10.90
N TYR A 45 22.35 -28.32 10.46
CA TYR A 45 22.87 -27.93 9.14
C TYR A 45 22.28 -28.73 7.97
N THR A 46 21.85 -29.98 8.20
CA THR A 46 21.27 -30.83 7.15
C THR A 46 19.74 -30.83 7.13
N ARG A 47 19.10 -30.24 8.15
CA ARG A 47 17.64 -30.09 8.17
C ARG A 47 17.20 -29.34 6.91
N ARG A 48 16.33 -30.00 6.12
CA ARG A 48 15.75 -29.37 4.92
C ARG A 48 14.94 -28.14 5.35
N THR A 49 15.12 -27.02 4.63
CA THR A 49 14.37 -25.79 4.82
C THR A 49 12.91 -26.01 4.46
N ILE A 50 12.02 -25.61 5.36
CA ILE A 50 10.58 -25.65 5.15
C ILE A 50 10.17 -24.27 4.67
N LEU A 51 9.74 -24.18 3.41
CA LEU A 51 9.14 -22.98 2.85
C LEU A 51 7.61 -23.06 3.03
N LEU A 52 7.02 -21.92 3.39
CA LEU A 52 5.60 -21.67 3.38
C LEU A 52 5.33 -20.55 2.39
N VAL A 53 4.25 -20.64 1.62
CA VAL A 53 3.86 -19.58 0.69
C VAL A 53 2.55 -18.95 1.14
N GLY A 54 2.53 -17.61 1.21
CA GLY A 54 1.32 -16.81 1.39
C GLY A 54 1.08 -15.93 0.19
N VAL A 55 -0.01 -16.16 -0.55
CA VAL A 55 -0.37 -15.40 -1.74
C VAL A 55 -1.48 -14.41 -1.39
N LEU A 56 -1.21 -13.11 -1.40
CA LEU A 56 -2.24 -12.08 -1.25
C LEU A 56 -3.16 -12.12 -2.47
N SER A 57 -4.46 -12.34 -2.25
CA SER A 57 -5.45 -12.44 -3.33
C SER A 57 -6.75 -11.77 -2.92
N ALA A 58 -7.37 -11.03 -3.82
CA ALA A 58 -8.69 -10.47 -3.59
C ALA A 58 -9.77 -11.56 -3.71
N ARG A 59 -10.94 -11.29 -3.12
CA ARG A 59 -12.06 -12.25 -3.04
C ARG A 59 -12.50 -12.70 -4.44
N GLU A 60 -12.63 -11.76 -5.37
CA GLU A 60 -13.06 -11.96 -6.76
C GLU A 60 -12.01 -12.61 -7.67
N ASN A 61 -10.74 -12.73 -7.24
CA ASN A 61 -9.63 -13.20 -8.08
C ASN A 61 -9.57 -14.73 -8.23
N PHE A 62 -10.71 -15.39 -8.49
CA PHE A 62 -10.79 -16.84 -8.67
C PHE A 62 -9.87 -17.36 -9.76
N ASP A 63 -9.80 -16.69 -10.92
CA ASP A 63 -8.97 -17.09 -12.05
C ASP A 63 -7.48 -16.98 -11.78
N ARG A 64 -7.06 -15.96 -11.00
CA ARG A 64 -5.66 -15.81 -10.57
C ARG A 64 -5.26 -16.94 -9.63
N ARG A 65 -6.10 -17.28 -8.66
CA ARG A 65 -5.88 -18.42 -7.75
C ARG A 65 -5.86 -19.75 -8.52
N ALA A 66 -6.76 -19.93 -9.49
CA ALA A 66 -6.77 -21.12 -10.35
C ALA A 66 -5.47 -21.23 -11.14
N ALA A 67 -5.02 -20.16 -11.81
CA ALA A 67 -3.78 -20.13 -12.56
C ALA A 67 -2.56 -20.48 -11.70
N ALA A 68 -2.45 -19.94 -10.48
CA ALA A 68 -1.37 -20.27 -9.55
C ALA A 68 -1.38 -21.75 -9.15
N ARG A 69 -2.56 -22.35 -8.85
CA ARG A 69 -2.71 -23.78 -8.53
C ARG A 69 -2.33 -24.69 -9.69
N GLU A 70 -2.76 -24.33 -10.91
CA GLU A 70 -2.47 -25.11 -12.12
C GLU A 70 -0.99 -25.08 -12.51
N THR A 71 -0.27 -24.07 -12.04
CA THR A 71 1.09 -23.77 -12.48
C THR A 71 2.13 -23.95 -11.36
N TRP A 72 2.65 -22.88 -10.84
CA TRP A 72 3.84 -22.88 -9.99
C TRP A 72 3.61 -23.46 -8.58
N LEU A 73 2.38 -23.47 -8.07
CA LEU A 73 2.04 -24.14 -6.82
C LEU A 73 1.90 -25.65 -7.00
N SER A 74 1.46 -26.13 -8.17
CA SER A 74 1.31 -27.58 -8.45
C SER A 74 2.63 -28.35 -8.46
N GLY A 75 3.71 -27.68 -8.89
CA GLY A 75 5.04 -28.28 -8.98
C GLY A 75 5.76 -28.43 -7.64
N ALA A 76 5.23 -27.84 -6.59
CA ALA A 76 5.88 -27.74 -5.28
C ALA A 76 5.32 -28.74 -4.25
N SER A 77 5.34 -30.04 -4.56
CA SER A 77 4.69 -31.13 -3.76
C SER A 77 5.07 -31.20 -2.27
N ARG A 78 5.97 -30.33 -1.80
CA ARG A 78 6.43 -30.26 -0.40
C ARG A 78 6.37 -28.85 0.19
N VAL A 79 5.81 -27.89 -0.53
CA VAL A 79 5.64 -26.50 -0.06
C VAL A 79 4.16 -26.30 0.26
N LYS A 80 3.85 -25.97 1.52
CA LYS A 80 2.50 -25.59 1.92
C LYS A 80 2.23 -24.17 1.45
N SER A 81 1.06 -23.95 0.87
CA SER A 81 0.65 -22.62 0.39
C SER A 81 -0.73 -22.25 0.88
N TYR A 82 -0.96 -20.94 1.05
CA TYR A 82 -2.26 -20.36 1.35
C TYR A 82 -2.49 -19.15 0.48
N PHE A 83 -3.69 -19.04 -0.09
CA PHE A 83 -4.21 -17.78 -0.57
C PHE A 83 -4.80 -17.00 0.60
N ILE A 84 -4.42 -15.74 0.73
CA ILE A 84 -4.83 -14.87 1.82
C ILE A 84 -5.97 -14.01 1.32
N VAL A 85 -7.18 -14.26 1.81
CA VAL A 85 -8.41 -13.59 1.36
C VAL A 85 -9.10 -12.94 2.57
N GLY A 86 -9.59 -11.72 2.41
CA GLY A 86 -10.39 -11.06 3.44
C GLY A 86 -11.75 -11.73 3.62
N ARG A 87 -12.18 -11.86 4.88
CA ARG A 87 -13.46 -12.47 5.22
C ARG A 87 -14.64 -11.66 4.70
N ASP A 88 -14.56 -10.35 4.88
CA ASP A 88 -15.68 -9.46 4.65
C ASP A 88 -15.52 -8.76 3.30
N ALA A 89 -16.54 -8.84 2.44
CA ALA A 89 -16.62 -8.03 1.24
C ALA A 89 -16.95 -6.58 1.59
N CYS A 90 -16.52 -5.65 0.76
CA CYS A 90 -17.01 -4.28 0.85
C CYS A 90 -18.48 -4.21 0.40
N ARG A 91 -19.37 -3.80 1.30
CA ARG A 91 -20.81 -3.66 1.00
C ARG A 91 -21.17 -2.37 0.27
N VAL A 92 -20.23 -1.44 0.13
CA VAL A 92 -20.44 -0.21 -0.63
C VAL A 92 -20.19 -0.50 -2.10
N PRO A 93 -21.15 -0.21 -3.01
CA PRO A 93 -20.94 -0.33 -4.45
C PRO A 93 -19.72 0.47 -4.90
N PRO A 94 -18.94 0.02 -5.90
CA PRO A 94 -17.74 0.73 -6.36
C PRO A 94 -18.00 2.19 -6.71
N ASP A 95 -19.15 2.49 -7.35
CA ASP A 95 -19.52 3.83 -7.76
C ASP A 95 -19.98 4.73 -6.60
N ASP A 96 -20.25 4.16 -5.43
CA ASP A 96 -20.64 4.91 -4.23
C ASP A 96 -19.47 5.04 -3.24
N ARG A 97 -18.24 4.68 -3.61
CA ARG A 97 -17.06 4.81 -2.73
C ARG A 97 -16.41 6.18 -2.84
N VAL A 98 -15.83 6.63 -1.72
CA VAL A 98 -15.02 7.86 -1.68
C VAL A 98 -13.83 7.73 -2.64
N ASP A 99 -13.17 6.58 -2.62
CA ASP A 99 -12.04 6.24 -3.49
C ASP A 99 -12.12 4.74 -3.86
N PRO A 100 -11.58 4.28 -5.00
CA PRO A 100 -11.67 2.88 -5.43
C PRO A 100 -10.98 1.89 -4.49
N TYR A 101 -10.13 2.35 -3.59
CA TYR A 101 -9.24 1.53 -2.76
C TYR A 101 -9.74 1.31 -1.34
N VAL A 102 -10.80 2.04 -0.92
CA VAL A 102 -11.43 1.97 0.41
C VAL A 102 -12.85 1.41 0.36
N CYS A 103 -13.41 1.10 1.52
CA CYS A 103 -14.82 0.73 1.68
C CYS A 103 -15.56 1.81 2.48
N GLU A 104 -15.40 3.05 2.06
CA GLU A 104 -16.07 4.20 2.66
C GLU A 104 -17.06 4.76 1.64
N ARG A 105 -18.31 5.02 2.10
CA ARG A 105 -19.35 5.52 1.24
C ARG A 105 -19.18 7.02 1.02
N TRP A 106 -19.25 7.43 -0.24
CA TRP A 106 -19.41 8.80 -0.63
C TRP A 106 -20.90 9.16 -0.68
N GLU A 107 -21.30 10.15 0.09
CA GLU A 107 -22.68 10.64 0.16
C GLU A 107 -22.70 12.13 -0.21
N PRO A 108 -23.18 12.50 -1.40
CA PRO A 108 -23.40 13.90 -1.73
C PRO A 108 -24.52 14.47 -0.85
N ASN A 109 -24.28 15.63 -0.27
CA ASN A 109 -25.24 16.31 0.60
C ASN A 109 -25.81 17.53 -0.13
N ILE A 110 -26.71 17.30 -1.09
CA ILE A 110 -27.39 18.36 -1.84
C ILE A 110 -28.73 18.65 -1.16
N THR A 111 -28.74 19.69 -0.35
CA THR A 111 -29.96 20.12 0.39
C THR A 111 -30.81 21.11 -0.38
N GLU A 112 -30.22 21.86 -1.32
CA GLU A 112 -30.92 22.83 -2.16
C GLU A 112 -30.35 22.79 -3.59
N ILE A 113 -31.20 22.42 -4.54
CA ILE A 113 -30.90 22.48 -5.96
C ILE A 113 -31.36 23.85 -6.47
N ASN A 114 -30.40 24.76 -6.72
CA ASN A 114 -30.66 25.92 -7.52
C ASN A 114 -29.92 25.82 -8.87
N GLU A 115 -30.44 26.44 -9.90
CA GLU A 115 -29.99 26.33 -11.30
C GLU A 115 -28.51 26.76 -11.53
N ASN A 116 -27.90 27.41 -10.55
CA ASN A 116 -26.50 27.88 -10.60
C ASN A 116 -25.75 27.42 -9.36
N LEU A 117 -25.51 26.11 -9.24
CA LEU A 117 -24.70 25.56 -8.15
C LEU A 117 -23.24 25.97 -8.31
N GLU A 118 -22.95 27.20 -7.88
CA GLU A 118 -21.62 27.80 -7.84
C GLU A 118 -21.05 27.69 -6.42
N PHE A 119 -19.81 27.21 -6.33
CA PHE A 119 -19.13 27.04 -5.06
C PHE A 119 -17.79 27.77 -5.03
N TYR A 120 -17.55 28.50 -3.97
CA TYR A 120 -16.24 29.05 -3.64
C TYR A 120 -15.62 28.16 -2.55
N ALA A 121 -14.55 27.47 -2.88
CA ALA A 121 -13.92 26.48 -2.01
C ALA A 121 -13.49 27.07 -0.66
N THR A 122 -13.12 28.34 -0.64
CA THR A 122 -12.66 29.02 0.56
C THR A 122 -13.31 30.40 0.70
N THR A 123 -13.74 30.76 1.90
CA THR A 123 -14.13 32.10 2.27
C THR A 123 -13.47 32.50 3.58
N ALA A 124 -13.05 33.77 3.70
CA ALA A 124 -12.43 34.32 4.89
C ALA A 124 -13.28 35.46 5.46
N LYS A 125 -13.51 35.46 6.77
CA LYS A 125 -14.04 36.65 7.46
C LYS A 125 -12.83 37.54 7.78
N THR A 126 -12.81 38.75 7.21
CA THR A 126 -11.75 39.76 7.42
C THR A 126 -11.48 40.00 8.90
N ARG A 127 -10.22 39.81 9.33
CA ARG A 127 -9.70 40.38 10.59
C ARG A 127 -8.19 40.43 10.66
N ASN A 128 -7.66 41.55 11.17
CA ASN A 128 -6.37 41.88 11.73
C ASN A 128 -5.22 40.89 11.47
N CYS A 129 -4.45 41.18 10.44
CA CYS A 129 -3.24 40.44 10.08
C CYS A 129 -2.00 41.27 10.47
N PHE A 130 -0.94 40.61 10.93
CA PHE A 130 0.34 41.27 11.27
C PHE A 130 1.36 41.04 10.15
N PRO A 131 1.96 42.10 9.59
CA PRO A 131 2.84 41.93 8.43
C PRO A 131 4.17 41.26 8.79
N ARG A 132 4.51 40.21 8.07
CA ARG A 132 5.88 39.67 7.99
C ARG A 132 6.26 39.44 6.52
N LYS A 133 7.36 40.10 6.08
CA LYS A 133 7.92 39.90 4.74
C LYS A 133 8.52 38.50 4.62
N ARG A 134 7.95 37.62 3.78
CA ARG A 134 8.58 36.39 3.28
C ARG A 134 7.95 36.00 1.94
N SER A 135 8.73 35.39 1.07
CA SER A 135 8.16 34.62 -0.05
C SER A 135 7.41 33.43 0.51
N LEU A 136 6.13 33.31 0.24
CA LEU A 136 5.30 32.22 0.74
C LEU A 136 4.80 31.41 -0.44
N TYR A 137 5.01 30.11 -0.36
CA TYR A 137 4.27 29.15 -1.16
C TYR A 137 3.12 28.65 -0.29
N THR A 138 1.89 28.89 -0.69
CA THR A 138 0.70 28.43 0.02
C THR A 138 -0.25 27.79 -0.97
N GLY A 139 -0.96 26.77 -0.53
CA GLY A 139 -1.89 26.06 -1.38
C GLY A 139 -2.66 25.00 -0.61
N PHE A 140 -3.52 24.29 -1.31
CA PHE A 140 -4.20 23.13 -0.79
C PHE A 140 -4.34 22.06 -1.87
N SER A 141 -4.49 20.79 -1.47
CA SER A 141 -4.88 19.70 -2.34
C SER A 141 -6.31 19.27 -2.05
N PHE A 142 -6.93 18.72 -3.07
CA PHE A 142 -8.31 18.24 -3.01
C PHE A 142 -8.51 17.05 -3.94
N GLU A 143 -9.50 16.22 -3.61
CA GLU A 143 -9.99 15.14 -4.45
C GLU A 143 -11.42 15.43 -4.90
N VAL A 144 -11.76 15.05 -6.14
CA VAL A 144 -13.07 15.26 -6.77
C VAL A 144 -13.87 13.95 -6.73
N HIS A 145 -15.06 13.96 -6.12
CA HIS A 145 -15.95 12.81 -6.03
C HIS A 145 -17.02 12.76 -7.12
N HIS A 146 -17.34 13.91 -7.73
CA HIS A 146 -18.22 14.02 -8.88
C HIS A 146 -17.66 15.07 -9.84
N PRO A 147 -17.81 14.92 -11.16
CA PRO A 147 -17.25 15.88 -12.12
C PRO A 147 -17.68 17.33 -11.83
N ILE A 148 -16.71 18.22 -11.78
CA ILE A 148 -16.89 19.65 -11.56
C ILE A 148 -16.21 20.46 -12.68
N SER A 149 -16.63 21.70 -12.85
CA SER A 149 -15.97 22.64 -13.74
C SER A 149 -15.36 23.79 -12.95
N VAL A 150 -14.04 23.96 -13.04
CA VAL A 150 -13.35 25.11 -12.44
C VAL A 150 -13.30 26.25 -13.43
N SER A 151 -13.72 27.45 -13.02
CA SER A 151 -13.82 28.64 -13.89
C SER A 151 -13.09 29.87 -13.35
N ARG A 152 -12.73 29.88 -12.05
CA ARG A 152 -11.96 30.99 -11.45
C ARG A 152 -10.95 30.47 -10.44
N LEU A 153 -9.81 31.14 -10.39
CA LEU A 153 -8.82 30.96 -9.34
C LEU A 153 -8.76 32.23 -8.49
N GLY A 154 -8.50 32.07 -7.20
CA GLY A 154 -8.54 33.16 -6.23
C GLY A 154 -7.33 33.25 -5.34
N VAL A 155 -7.13 34.43 -4.75
CA VAL A 155 -6.08 34.70 -3.76
C VAL A 155 -6.67 35.53 -2.62
N LEU A 156 -6.28 35.19 -1.38
CA LEU A 156 -6.74 35.91 -0.19
C LEU A 156 -6.33 37.38 -0.27
N LYS A 157 -7.29 38.28 -0.05
CA LYS A 157 -7.09 39.74 -0.17
C LYS A 157 -5.95 40.27 0.69
N ASP A 158 -5.85 39.78 1.92
CA ASP A 158 -4.88 40.25 2.90
C ASP A 158 -3.42 39.88 2.55
N ILE A 159 -3.21 38.91 1.67
CA ILE A 159 -1.87 38.52 1.19
C ILE A 159 -1.36 39.52 0.12
N MET A 160 -2.25 40.26 -0.51
CA MET A 160 -1.94 41.07 -1.67
C MET A 160 -1.62 42.53 -1.36
N SER A 161 -1.60 42.93 -0.11
CA SER A 161 -1.30 44.31 0.24
C SER A 161 0.12 44.71 -0.20
N GLY A 162 0.22 45.45 -1.28
CA GLY A 162 1.47 46.00 -1.85
C GLY A 162 2.15 45.16 -2.94
N SER A 163 1.50 44.10 -3.45
CA SER A 163 2.08 43.29 -4.54
C SER A 163 1.60 43.71 -5.94
N THR A 164 2.46 43.62 -6.91
CA THR A 164 2.17 43.91 -8.33
C THR A 164 1.33 42.81 -9.02
N GLY A 165 1.05 41.73 -8.30
CA GLY A 165 0.26 40.57 -8.73
C GLY A 165 0.92 39.25 -8.34
N VAL A 166 0.09 38.23 -8.09
CA VAL A 166 0.53 36.89 -7.71
C VAL A 166 -0.05 35.88 -8.68
N THR A 167 0.67 34.78 -8.89
CA THR A 167 0.23 33.71 -9.77
C THR A 167 -0.40 32.59 -8.94
N VAL A 168 -1.66 32.27 -9.24
CA VAL A 168 -2.35 31.09 -8.71
C VAL A 168 -2.42 30.03 -9.81
N SER A 169 -2.05 28.80 -9.48
CA SER A 169 -2.01 27.68 -10.43
C SER A 169 -2.87 26.51 -9.92
N LEU A 170 -3.64 25.94 -10.84
CA LEU A 170 -4.32 24.64 -10.66
C LEU A 170 -3.44 23.59 -11.33
N ILE A 171 -3.04 22.58 -10.57
CA ILE A 171 -2.03 21.59 -10.94
C ILE A 171 -2.63 20.19 -10.74
N ASP A 172 -2.41 19.29 -11.70
CA ASP A 172 -2.66 17.87 -11.50
C ASP A 172 -1.66 17.31 -10.49
N ALA A 173 -2.16 16.67 -9.43
CA ALA A 173 -1.32 16.20 -8.34
C ALA A 173 -0.38 15.04 -8.74
N HIS A 174 -0.78 14.23 -9.73
CA HIS A 174 -0.01 13.08 -10.21
C HIS A 174 1.06 13.48 -11.25
N THR A 175 0.62 14.17 -12.30
CA THR A 175 1.49 14.53 -13.42
C THR A 175 2.34 15.74 -13.13
N ARG A 176 1.95 16.57 -12.14
CA ARG A 176 2.52 17.89 -11.84
C ARG A 176 2.33 18.91 -12.97
N GLU A 177 1.47 18.60 -13.92
CA GLU A 177 1.12 19.51 -15.00
C GLU A 177 0.28 20.69 -14.49
N ILE A 178 0.60 21.90 -14.94
CA ILE A 178 -0.22 23.08 -14.67
C ILE A 178 -1.38 23.10 -15.66
N LEU A 179 -2.57 22.77 -15.19
CA LEU A 179 -3.78 22.78 -16.01
C LEU A 179 -4.23 24.19 -16.32
N ARG A 180 -4.21 25.08 -15.33
CA ARG A 180 -4.59 26.48 -15.47
C ARG A 180 -3.77 27.35 -14.52
N LYS A 181 -3.59 28.61 -14.91
CA LYS A 181 -2.95 29.64 -14.07
C LYS A 181 -3.62 31.00 -14.27
N ALA A 182 -3.63 31.80 -13.22
CA ALA A 182 -4.09 33.16 -13.25
C ALA A 182 -3.13 34.10 -12.52
N VAL A 183 -2.79 35.23 -13.09
CA VAL A 183 -2.07 36.30 -12.40
C VAL A 183 -3.14 37.25 -11.84
N ILE A 184 -3.20 37.39 -10.52
CA ILE A 184 -4.26 38.12 -9.81
C ILE A 184 -3.64 39.32 -9.11
N SER A 185 -4.26 40.49 -9.26
CA SER A 185 -3.98 41.71 -8.52
C SER A 185 -5.27 42.33 -8.00
N SER A 186 -5.17 43.29 -7.09
CA SER A 186 -6.34 44.05 -6.60
C SER A 186 -7.09 44.79 -7.70
N GLU A 187 -6.41 45.13 -8.80
CA GLU A 187 -7.00 45.83 -9.95
C GLU A 187 -7.68 44.92 -10.96
N THR A 188 -7.21 43.64 -11.03
CA THR A 188 -7.70 42.67 -12.02
C THR A 188 -8.59 41.60 -11.45
N GLY A 189 -8.73 41.55 -10.13
CA GLY A 189 -9.51 40.54 -9.40
C GLY A 189 -10.93 41.01 -9.09
N TYR A 190 -11.87 40.06 -9.13
CA TYR A 190 -13.23 40.23 -8.62
C TYR A 190 -13.26 39.83 -7.15
N GLU A 191 -13.79 40.68 -6.27
CA GLU A 191 -13.81 40.43 -4.82
C GLU A 191 -15.03 39.62 -4.41
N TYR A 192 -14.76 38.45 -3.74
CA TYR A 192 -15.82 37.67 -3.11
C TYR A 192 -15.25 36.92 -1.88
N GLY A 193 -15.99 36.94 -0.76
CA GLY A 193 -15.65 36.16 0.44
C GLY A 193 -14.24 36.39 1.01
N GLY A 194 -13.71 37.63 0.86
CA GLY A 194 -12.36 37.97 1.32
C GLY A 194 -11.23 37.60 0.37
N TYR A 195 -11.54 37.13 -0.82
CA TYR A 195 -10.61 36.77 -1.89
C TYR A 195 -10.79 37.64 -3.13
N TYR A 196 -9.71 37.82 -3.91
CA TYR A 196 -9.78 38.30 -5.28
C TYR A 196 -9.74 37.09 -6.22
N TYR A 197 -10.75 36.96 -7.09
CA TYR A 197 -10.87 35.90 -8.10
C TYR A 197 -10.64 36.44 -9.50
N ARG A 198 -10.03 35.60 -10.35
CA ARG A 198 -9.89 35.87 -11.78
C ARG A 198 -10.42 34.71 -12.60
N ASN A 199 -11.15 35.02 -13.68
CA ASN A 199 -11.62 34.02 -14.63
C ASN A 199 -10.43 33.32 -15.31
N ILE A 200 -10.59 32.03 -15.53
CA ILE A 200 -9.72 31.18 -16.32
C ILE A 200 -10.55 30.46 -17.38
N ASP A 201 -9.87 29.95 -18.43
CA ASP A 201 -10.54 29.03 -19.34
C ASP A 201 -11.03 27.83 -18.56
N ARG A 202 -12.32 27.54 -18.70
CA ARG A 202 -12.99 26.48 -17.98
C ARG A 202 -12.27 25.14 -18.15
N VAL A 203 -12.11 24.43 -17.08
CA VAL A 203 -11.54 23.08 -17.07
C VAL A 203 -12.46 22.14 -16.30
N ILE A 204 -12.77 20.98 -16.90
CA ILE A 204 -13.56 19.92 -16.28
C ILE A 204 -12.59 19.01 -15.54
N LEU A 205 -12.89 18.77 -14.26
CA LEU A 205 -12.18 17.81 -13.41
C LEU A 205 -13.10 16.63 -13.18
N ASN A 206 -12.64 15.46 -13.62
CA ASN A 206 -13.42 14.23 -13.53
C ASN A 206 -13.37 13.64 -12.11
N ARG A 207 -14.24 12.68 -11.84
CA ARG A 207 -14.23 11.92 -10.60
C ARG A 207 -12.86 11.30 -10.34
N TYR A 208 -12.44 11.31 -9.06
CA TYR A 208 -11.13 10.87 -8.56
C TYR A 208 -9.95 11.71 -9.07
N PHE A 209 -10.22 12.89 -9.64
CA PHE A 209 -9.15 13.82 -9.93
C PHE A 209 -8.58 14.39 -8.63
N GLU A 210 -7.27 14.29 -8.46
CA GLU A 210 -6.56 14.90 -7.35
C GLU A 210 -5.84 16.16 -7.84
N GLY A 211 -6.23 17.30 -7.27
CA GLY A 211 -5.76 18.62 -7.65
C GLY A 211 -4.96 19.32 -6.57
N ILE A 212 -4.05 20.18 -7.00
CA ILE A 212 -3.34 21.13 -6.13
C ILE A 212 -3.62 22.54 -6.63
N VAL A 213 -4.06 23.42 -5.72
CA VAL A 213 -4.09 24.84 -5.98
C VAL A 213 -2.96 25.49 -5.21
N SER A 214 -2.09 26.20 -5.92
CA SER A 214 -0.89 26.79 -5.34
C SER A 214 -0.71 28.24 -5.76
N LEU A 215 -0.07 29.00 -4.88
CA LEU A 215 0.30 30.39 -5.09
C LEU A 215 1.79 30.50 -5.24
N SER A 216 2.24 31.33 -6.20
CA SER A 216 3.64 31.70 -6.37
C SER A 216 3.76 33.20 -6.63
N GLY A 217 4.78 33.85 -6.06
CA GLY A 217 5.05 35.26 -6.22
C GLY A 217 5.60 35.90 -4.95
N GLU A 218 5.95 37.18 -5.03
CA GLU A 218 6.34 37.97 -3.87
C GLU A 218 5.10 38.36 -3.06
N ILE A 219 5.03 37.89 -1.83
CA ILE A 219 3.89 38.11 -0.95
C ILE A 219 4.36 38.78 0.33
N VAL A 220 3.58 39.73 0.80
CA VAL A 220 3.70 40.18 2.19
C VAL A 220 2.93 39.19 3.05
N SER A 221 3.65 38.30 3.70
CA SER A 221 3.06 37.33 4.62
C SER A 221 2.56 38.05 5.87
N GLU A 222 1.26 38.04 6.06
CA GLU A 222 0.65 38.36 7.33
C GLU A 222 0.17 37.06 7.99
N THR A 223 0.49 36.88 9.25
CA THR A 223 -0.11 35.76 10.03
C THR A 223 -1.53 36.16 10.37
N CYS A 224 -2.46 35.73 9.55
CA CYS A 224 -3.89 35.96 9.79
C CYS A 224 -4.47 34.84 10.67
N SER A 225 -5.15 35.21 11.73
CA SER A 225 -5.85 34.29 12.63
C SER A 225 -7.35 34.18 12.29
N ALA A 226 -7.76 34.51 11.08
CA ALA A 226 -9.17 34.40 10.69
C ALA A 226 -9.52 32.94 10.41
N PRO A 227 -10.61 32.41 10.96
CA PRO A 227 -11.08 31.09 10.59
C PRO A 227 -11.51 31.08 9.11
N LEU A 228 -10.93 30.20 8.34
CA LEU A 228 -11.40 29.87 7.01
C LEU A 228 -12.65 29.02 7.11
N THR A 229 -13.60 29.31 6.25
CA THR A 229 -14.71 28.41 5.99
C THR A 229 -14.39 27.65 4.69
N TRP A 230 -14.37 26.34 4.79
CA TRP A 230 -14.25 25.45 3.65
C TRP A 230 -15.63 25.08 3.14
N ASN A 231 -15.83 25.19 1.84
CA ASN A 231 -17.01 24.72 1.16
C ASN A 231 -16.62 23.59 0.23
N ASN A 232 -16.99 22.37 0.58
CA ASN A 232 -16.70 21.17 -0.20
C ASN A 232 -17.75 20.88 -1.29
N GLY A 233 -18.64 21.85 -1.56
CA GLY A 233 -19.68 21.71 -2.58
C GLY A 233 -20.64 20.56 -2.27
N SER A 234 -21.13 20.46 -1.03
CA SER A 234 -22.04 19.39 -0.62
C SER A 234 -21.42 17.98 -0.76
N ASN A 235 -20.18 17.84 -0.33
CA ASN A 235 -19.36 16.62 -0.41
C ASN A 235 -18.91 16.23 -1.82
N LEU A 236 -18.91 17.16 -2.77
CA LEU A 236 -18.32 16.92 -4.10
C LEU A 236 -16.79 16.96 -4.10
N LEU A 237 -16.20 17.58 -3.08
CA LEU A 237 -14.75 17.66 -2.88
C LEU A 237 -14.38 17.19 -1.48
N THR A 238 -13.24 16.50 -1.38
CA THR A 238 -12.52 16.32 -0.10
C THR A 238 -11.23 17.12 -0.13
N TYR A 239 -11.01 17.92 0.93
CA TYR A 239 -9.73 18.63 1.10
C TYR A 239 -8.76 17.72 1.84
N GLU A 240 -7.63 17.44 1.21
CA GLU A 240 -6.65 16.54 1.77
C GLU A 240 -5.60 17.24 2.61
N ARG A 241 -5.04 18.36 2.12
CA ARG A 241 -3.89 19.01 2.74
C ARG A 241 -3.81 20.50 2.47
N LEU A 242 -3.22 21.18 3.44
CA LEU A 242 -2.80 22.57 3.30
C LEU A 242 -1.29 22.61 3.17
N TYR A 243 -0.80 23.34 2.18
CA TYR A 243 0.62 23.59 1.95
C TYR A 243 0.98 24.98 2.48
N VAL A 244 1.97 25.04 3.35
CA VAL A 244 2.60 26.29 3.78
C VAL A 244 4.10 26.07 3.72
N ASP A 245 4.80 26.76 2.82
CA ASP A 245 6.24 26.59 2.63
C ASP A 245 7.04 27.47 3.59
N HIS A 246 8.05 26.89 4.21
CA HIS A 246 9.18 27.52 4.80
C HIS A 246 10.42 27.10 4.01
N GLU A 247 10.90 27.92 3.08
CA GLU A 247 12.21 27.88 2.38
C GLU A 247 12.67 26.52 1.80
N ASP A 248 12.04 25.40 2.17
CA ASP A 248 12.38 24.06 1.73
C ASP A 248 11.18 23.51 0.92
N LYS A 249 11.33 23.43 -0.40
CA LYS A 249 10.28 23.04 -1.37
C LYS A 249 9.61 21.67 -1.12
N ASN A 250 9.97 20.96 -0.07
CA ASN A 250 9.49 19.64 0.28
C ASN A 250 8.84 19.51 1.67
N SER A 251 8.77 20.58 2.47
CA SER A 251 8.18 20.47 3.81
C SER A 251 6.67 20.70 3.78
N MET A 252 5.90 19.62 3.85
CA MET A 252 4.47 19.65 4.09
C MET A 252 4.21 19.81 5.58
N VAL A 253 3.70 20.96 6.01
CA VAL A 253 3.27 21.15 7.40
C VAL A 253 1.74 21.20 7.44
N TRP A 254 1.12 20.14 7.91
CA TRP A 254 -0.29 20.16 8.27
C TRP A 254 -0.45 20.85 9.64
N LYS A 255 -1.18 21.97 9.67
CA LYS A 255 -1.60 22.60 10.93
C LYS A 255 -3.11 22.78 10.89
N PRO A 256 -3.88 22.24 11.85
CA PRO A 256 -5.28 22.60 12.01
C PRO A 256 -5.42 24.12 12.19
N GLY A 257 -6.31 24.76 11.40
CA GLY A 257 -6.54 26.20 11.46
C GLY A 257 -5.57 27.08 10.65
N ALA A 258 -4.71 26.51 9.83
CA ALA A 258 -3.88 27.29 8.90
C ALA A 258 -4.74 27.84 7.74
N VAL A 259 -4.45 29.08 7.32
CA VAL A 259 -5.17 29.78 6.27
C VAL A 259 -4.58 29.44 4.90
N SER A 260 -5.41 28.93 3.95
CA SER A 260 -4.99 28.86 2.56
C SER A 260 -5.04 30.24 1.92
N GLY A 261 -3.89 30.70 1.40
CA GLY A 261 -3.81 31.96 0.64
C GLY A 261 -4.48 31.86 -0.73
N VAL A 262 -5.00 30.72 -1.14
CA VAL A 262 -5.61 30.49 -2.45
C VAL A 262 -7.06 30.03 -2.36
N GLY A 263 -7.84 30.32 -3.39
CA GLY A 263 -9.22 29.91 -3.54
C GLY A 263 -9.51 29.37 -4.93
N VAL A 264 -10.55 28.56 -5.02
CA VAL A 264 -11.10 28.02 -6.27
C VAL A 264 -12.59 28.24 -6.32
N HIS A 265 -13.07 28.66 -7.48
CA HIS A 265 -14.49 28.65 -7.79
C HIS A 265 -14.79 27.53 -8.77
N PHE A 266 -15.78 26.73 -8.45
CA PHE A 266 -16.22 25.63 -9.29
C PHE A 266 -17.73 25.58 -9.41
N VAL A 267 -18.21 24.97 -10.48
CA VAL A 267 -19.63 24.80 -10.78
C VAL A 267 -19.92 23.35 -11.14
N ILE A 268 -21.13 22.90 -10.88
CA ILE A 268 -21.61 21.55 -11.23
C ILE A 268 -22.78 21.57 -12.22
N SER A 269 -23.12 22.74 -12.76
CA SER A 269 -24.27 22.90 -13.64
C SER A 269 -24.30 21.92 -14.81
N ASP A 270 -23.13 21.59 -15.38
CA ASP A 270 -23.03 20.67 -16.54
C ASP A 270 -23.13 19.19 -16.13
N SER A 271 -22.79 18.86 -14.90
CA SER A 271 -22.80 17.48 -14.36
C SER A 271 -23.96 17.23 -13.40
N LEU A 272 -24.79 18.22 -13.14
CA LEU A 272 -25.92 18.13 -12.21
C LEU A 272 -26.91 17.01 -12.58
N PRO A 273 -27.33 16.85 -13.85
CA PRO A 273 -28.25 15.74 -14.20
C PRO A 273 -27.67 14.37 -13.83
N SER A 274 -26.41 14.12 -14.16
CA SER A 274 -25.76 12.85 -13.81
C SER A 274 -25.57 12.64 -12.30
N LEU A 275 -25.47 13.71 -11.52
CA LEU A 275 -25.44 13.62 -10.07
C LEU A 275 -26.79 13.26 -9.49
N LEU A 276 -27.87 13.85 -10.01
CA LEU A 276 -29.23 13.52 -9.60
C LEU A 276 -29.59 12.07 -9.96
N ASP A 277 -29.30 11.65 -11.19
CA ASP A 277 -29.45 10.24 -11.61
C ASP A 277 -28.65 9.31 -10.65
N HIS A 278 -27.42 9.70 -10.30
CA HIS A 278 -26.62 8.92 -9.36
C HIS A 278 -27.26 8.81 -7.97
N ILE A 279 -27.89 9.86 -7.47
CA ILE A 279 -28.58 9.86 -6.17
C ILE A 279 -29.84 8.99 -6.26
N ASP A 280 -30.65 9.19 -7.30
CA ASP A 280 -31.92 8.51 -7.50
C ASP A 280 -31.75 6.99 -7.68
N ASP A 281 -30.69 6.58 -8.39
CA ASP A 281 -30.38 5.17 -8.65
C ASP A 281 -29.64 4.47 -7.49
N SER A 282 -29.38 5.13 -6.37
CA SER A 282 -28.53 4.61 -5.27
C SER A 282 -29.06 3.30 -4.68
N GLU A 283 -30.37 3.16 -4.48
CA GLU A 283 -30.98 1.95 -3.92
C GLU A 283 -30.88 0.79 -4.92
N MET A 284 -31.09 1.05 -6.21
CA MET A 284 -30.97 0.03 -7.27
C MET A 284 -29.52 -0.47 -7.37
N ARG A 285 -28.54 0.44 -7.38
CA ARG A 285 -27.11 0.06 -7.39
C ARG A 285 -26.74 -0.76 -6.16
N GLN A 286 -27.26 -0.39 -4.98
CA GLN A 286 -27.02 -1.13 -3.74
C GLN A 286 -27.59 -2.56 -3.86
N ALA A 287 -28.82 -2.73 -4.35
CA ALA A 287 -29.44 -4.04 -4.51
C ALA A 287 -28.65 -4.96 -5.48
N VAL A 288 -28.24 -4.42 -6.61
CA VAL A 288 -27.40 -5.15 -7.60
C VAL A 288 -26.05 -5.53 -6.98
N TRP A 289 -25.44 -4.62 -6.22
CA TRP A 289 -24.16 -4.90 -5.56
C TRP A 289 -24.28 -5.94 -4.46
N ASP A 290 -25.36 -5.94 -3.69
CA ASP A 290 -25.58 -6.94 -2.64
C ASP A 290 -25.77 -8.34 -3.26
N GLU A 291 -26.49 -8.48 -4.37
CA GLU A 291 -26.60 -9.74 -5.11
C GLU A 291 -25.22 -10.23 -5.61
N PHE A 292 -24.42 -9.32 -6.16
CA PHE A 292 -23.05 -9.64 -6.59
C PHE A 292 -22.19 -10.16 -5.44
N VAL A 293 -22.21 -9.48 -4.30
CA VAL A 293 -21.44 -9.87 -3.10
C VAL A 293 -21.89 -11.21 -2.55
N GLU A 294 -23.20 -11.51 -2.58
CA GLU A 294 -23.72 -12.80 -2.14
C GLU A 294 -23.30 -13.94 -3.06
N GLU A 295 -23.30 -13.70 -4.38
CA GLU A 295 -22.82 -14.69 -5.35
C GLU A 295 -21.30 -14.91 -5.20
N GLU A 296 -20.54 -13.86 -5.04
CA GLU A 296 -19.10 -13.93 -4.75
C GLU A 296 -18.84 -14.76 -3.48
N GLN A 297 -19.60 -14.50 -2.40
CA GLN A 297 -19.46 -15.26 -1.14
C GLN A 297 -19.76 -16.74 -1.35
N ARG A 298 -20.82 -17.09 -2.10
CA ARG A 298 -21.14 -18.49 -2.40
C ARG A 298 -20.01 -19.19 -3.17
N LYS A 299 -19.42 -18.51 -4.16
CA LYS A 299 -18.28 -19.02 -4.94
C LYS A 299 -17.04 -19.21 -4.05
N LEU A 300 -16.73 -18.23 -3.21
CA LEU A 300 -15.59 -18.29 -2.30
C LEU A 300 -15.75 -19.43 -1.30
N ASP A 301 -16.92 -19.61 -0.71
CA ASP A 301 -17.19 -20.72 0.22
C ASP A 301 -17.03 -22.09 -0.45
N ALA A 302 -17.46 -22.21 -1.70
CA ALA A 302 -17.27 -23.43 -2.48
C ALA A 302 -15.78 -23.70 -2.77
N GLU A 303 -15.01 -22.66 -3.10
CA GLU A 303 -13.57 -22.73 -3.33
C GLU A 303 -12.81 -23.13 -2.05
N VAL A 304 -13.13 -22.51 -0.91
CA VAL A 304 -12.53 -22.84 0.41
C VAL A 304 -12.77 -24.30 0.77
N ARG A 305 -14.00 -24.79 0.59
CA ARG A 305 -14.34 -26.21 0.86
C ARG A 305 -13.61 -27.17 -0.06
N ARG A 306 -13.46 -26.81 -1.35
CA ARG A 306 -12.84 -27.65 -2.38
C ARG A 306 -11.35 -27.80 -2.21
N TYR A 307 -10.63 -26.69 -2.01
CA TYR A 307 -9.17 -26.68 -2.10
C TYR A 307 -8.48 -26.68 -0.71
N ARG A 308 -9.13 -26.11 0.31
CA ARG A 308 -8.59 -26.04 1.69
C ARG A 308 -7.21 -25.35 1.78
N ASP A 309 -6.92 -24.50 0.84
CA ASP A 309 -5.69 -23.73 0.71
C ASP A 309 -5.91 -22.21 0.81
N ILE A 310 -7.07 -21.79 1.32
CA ILE A 310 -7.41 -20.39 1.52
C ILE A 310 -7.45 -20.08 3.01
N ALA A 311 -6.63 -19.14 3.42
CA ALA A 311 -6.68 -18.51 4.74
C ALA A 311 -7.64 -17.30 4.68
N VAL A 312 -8.85 -17.49 5.16
CA VAL A 312 -9.85 -16.42 5.29
C VAL A 312 -9.56 -15.64 6.57
N VAL A 313 -9.16 -14.37 6.44
CA VAL A 313 -8.73 -13.53 7.55
C VAL A 313 -9.73 -12.41 7.86
N PRO A 314 -9.90 -12.00 9.13
CA PRO A 314 -10.94 -11.06 9.55
C PRO A 314 -10.58 -9.62 9.16
N VAL A 315 -10.89 -9.25 7.91
CA VAL A 315 -10.69 -7.91 7.36
C VAL A 315 -11.66 -7.70 6.19
N VAL A 316 -12.10 -6.46 5.97
CA VAL A 316 -12.77 -6.06 4.73
C VAL A 316 -11.74 -6.06 3.59
N ASP A 317 -12.03 -6.81 2.53
CA ASP A 317 -11.09 -7.05 1.44
C ASP A 317 -11.07 -5.89 0.44
N VAL A 318 -10.31 -4.87 0.76
CA VAL A 318 -10.03 -3.70 -0.11
C VAL A 318 -8.54 -3.39 -0.08
N TYR A 319 -8.07 -2.66 -1.08
CA TYR A 319 -6.64 -2.41 -1.29
C TYR A 319 -5.96 -1.74 -0.08
N ARG A 320 -6.60 -0.73 0.52
CA ARG A 320 -6.08 -0.02 1.70
C ARG A 320 -5.92 -0.92 2.94
N ASN A 321 -6.58 -2.06 2.95
CA ASN A 321 -6.52 -3.02 4.05
C ASN A 321 -5.48 -4.14 3.86
N LEU A 322 -4.68 -4.12 2.79
CA LEU A 322 -3.63 -5.14 2.54
C LEU A 322 -2.66 -5.30 3.72
N PRO A 323 -2.17 -4.23 4.39
CA PRO A 323 -1.31 -4.39 5.56
C PRO A 323 -1.98 -5.14 6.70
N ARG A 324 -3.23 -4.81 7.01
CA ARG A 324 -4.04 -5.49 8.04
C ARG A 324 -4.32 -6.95 7.65
N LYS A 325 -4.58 -7.18 6.39
CA LYS A 325 -4.81 -8.53 5.83
C LYS A 325 -3.60 -9.42 6.03
N LEU A 326 -2.40 -8.90 5.77
CA LEU A 326 -1.15 -9.63 5.96
C LEU A 326 -0.87 -9.90 7.45
N LEU A 327 -1.05 -8.91 8.34
CA LEU A 327 -0.90 -9.12 9.80
C LEU A 327 -1.86 -10.17 10.34
N ASN A 328 -3.10 -10.19 9.88
CA ASN A 328 -4.08 -11.20 10.26
C ASN A 328 -3.70 -12.60 9.73
N PHE A 329 -3.05 -12.68 8.57
CA PHE A 329 -2.50 -13.94 8.09
C PHE A 329 -1.34 -14.42 8.97
N PHE A 330 -0.44 -13.56 9.39
CA PHE A 330 0.63 -13.95 10.33
C PHE A 330 0.06 -14.46 11.65
N ASP A 331 -0.99 -13.84 12.16
CA ASP A 331 -1.72 -14.30 13.33
C ASP A 331 -2.41 -15.67 13.09
N PHE A 332 -3.01 -15.87 11.92
CA PHE A 332 -3.54 -17.18 11.50
C PHE A 332 -2.46 -18.27 11.56
N LEU A 333 -1.26 -18.00 11.05
CA LEU A 333 -0.14 -18.96 11.11
C LEU A 333 0.27 -19.28 12.55
N LEU A 334 0.29 -18.26 13.42
CA LEU A 334 0.60 -18.41 14.83
C LEU A 334 -0.46 -19.27 15.55
N GLN A 335 -1.74 -18.95 15.38
CA GLN A 335 -2.87 -19.62 16.03
C GLN A 335 -2.99 -21.09 15.61
N HIS A 336 -2.70 -21.40 14.35
CA HIS A 336 -2.75 -22.78 13.84
C HIS A 336 -1.43 -23.53 13.97
N SER A 337 -0.43 -22.94 14.66
CA SER A 337 0.87 -23.57 14.91
C SER A 337 1.53 -24.10 13.62
N ILE A 338 1.43 -23.35 12.53
CA ILE A 338 2.00 -23.75 11.23
C ILE A 338 3.52 -23.69 11.29
N GLU A 339 4.17 -24.81 10.97
CA GLU A 339 5.63 -24.93 10.97
C GLU A 339 6.22 -24.51 9.63
N PHE A 340 7.22 -23.62 9.66
CA PHE A 340 8.02 -23.18 8.52
C PHE A 340 9.33 -22.55 9.00
N ASP A 341 10.34 -22.49 8.12
CA ASP A 341 11.58 -21.74 8.36
C ASP A 341 11.49 -20.35 7.71
N TYR A 342 10.93 -20.28 6.49
CA TYR A 342 10.70 -19.03 5.76
C TYR A 342 9.28 -18.98 5.22
N LEU A 343 8.66 -17.80 5.33
CA LEU A 343 7.44 -17.44 4.64
C LEU A 343 7.80 -16.65 3.38
N VAL A 344 7.40 -17.15 2.22
CA VAL A 344 7.43 -16.43 0.96
C VAL A 344 6.08 -15.75 0.76
N LYS A 345 6.04 -14.42 0.83
CA LYS A 345 4.86 -13.65 0.43
C LYS A 345 4.93 -13.39 -1.07
N ALA A 346 3.82 -13.54 -1.74
CA ALA A 346 3.66 -13.15 -3.15
C ALA A 346 2.30 -12.51 -3.38
N ASP A 347 2.16 -11.74 -4.47
CA ASP A 347 0.87 -11.30 -4.97
C ASP A 347 0.29 -12.36 -5.91
N ASP A 348 -1.03 -12.35 -6.16
CA ASP A 348 -1.70 -13.34 -7.01
C ASP A 348 -1.50 -13.13 -8.51
N ASP A 349 -0.82 -12.05 -8.89
CA ASP A 349 -0.34 -11.76 -10.24
C ASP A 349 1.18 -12.06 -10.41
N THR A 350 1.76 -12.77 -9.45
CA THR A 350 3.18 -13.06 -9.42
C THR A 350 3.41 -14.57 -9.49
N LEU A 351 4.23 -15.00 -10.45
CA LEU A 351 4.74 -16.37 -10.54
C LEU A 351 6.05 -16.46 -9.76
N VAL A 352 6.20 -17.52 -8.95
CA VAL A 352 7.41 -17.74 -8.12
C VAL A 352 8.07 -19.09 -8.46
N ASP A 353 9.40 -19.07 -8.67
CA ASP A 353 10.22 -20.27 -8.80
C ASP A 353 10.57 -20.84 -7.41
N LEU A 354 9.65 -21.61 -6.84
CA LEU A 354 9.82 -22.21 -5.52
C LEU A 354 10.97 -23.20 -5.42
N GLU A 355 11.33 -23.85 -6.53
CA GLU A 355 12.49 -24.74 -6.60
C GLU A 355 13.79 -23.93 -6.49
N GLY A 356 13.94 -22.89 -7.32
CA GLY A 356 15.08 -21.99 -7.29
C GLY A 356 15.25 -21.29 -5.95
N LEU A 357 14.15 -20.80 -5.36
CA LEU A 357 14.17 -20.20 -4.03
C LEU A 357 14.65 -21.17 -2.95
N ARG A 358 14.11 -22.39 -2.94
CA ARG A 358 14.50 -23.41 -1.95
C ARG A 358 15.98 -23.74 -2.02
N ASP A 359 16.52 -23.83 -3.22
CA ASP A 359 17.94 -24.18 -3.45
C ASP A 359 18.87 -23.02 -3.10
N SER A 360 18.34 -21.77 -3.11
CA SER A 360 19.06 -20.52 -2.84
C SER A 360 18.87 -19.98 -1.42
N VAL A 361 18.08 -20.68 -0.57
CA VAL A 361 17.84 -20.23 0.81
C VAL A 361 19.14 -19.88 1.51
N PRO A 362 19.23 -18.72 2.18
CA PRO A 362 20.42 -18.29 2.91
C PRO A 362 20.92 -19.36 3.87
N LYS A 363 22.21 -19.71 3.73
CA LYS A 363 22.85 -20.72 4.58
C LYS A 363 23.21 -20.13 5.95
N GLY A 364 23.09 -20.94 7.01
CA GLY A 364 23.46 -20.56 8.36
C GLY A 364 22.27 -20.23 9.27
N LYS A 365 22.34 -19.12 10.01
CA LYS A 365 21.28 -18.70 10.95
C LYS A 365 20.00 -18.37 10.18
N ARG A 366 18.92 -19.09 10.48
CA ARG A 366 17.60 -18.95 9.82
C ARG A 366 16.69 -18.01 10.60
N GLN A 367 17.23 -16.94 11.14
CA GLN A 367 16.52 -15.97 11.97
C GLN A 367 16.94 -14.57 11.58
N ASP A 368 16.03 -13.61 11.82
CA ASP A 368 16.29 -12.21 11.62
C ASP A 368 16.61 -11.86 10.14
N ILE A 369 15.91 -12.53 9.20
CA ILE A 369 16.16 -12.38 7.77
C ILE A 369 14.92 -11.86 7.07
N TRP A 370 15.13 -10.80 6.28
CA TRP A 370 14.22 -10.32 5.25
C TRP A 370 14.94 -10.36 3.89
N TRP A 371 14.47 -11.17 2.98
CA TRP A 371 15.14 -11.49 1.73
C TRP A 371 14.28 -11.11 0.53
N SER A 372 14.77 -10.19 -0.30
CA SER A 372 14.07 -9.68 -1.49
C SER A 372 15.01 -8.80 -2.31
N THR A 373 14.43 -7.90 -3.12
CA THR A 373 15.06 -6.66 -3.57
C THR A 373 14.45 -5.49 -2.82
N PHE A 374 15.27 -4.51 -2.42
CA PHE A 374 14.87 -3.42 -1.54
C PHE A 374 14.85 -2.08 -2.24
N ARG A 375 13.91 -1.25 -1.83
CA ARG A 375 13.86 0.18 -2.15
C ARG A 375 14.33 0.97 -0.95
N GLU A 376 15.33 1.82 -1.17
CA GLU A 376 15.90 2.68 -0.15
C GLU A 376 15.65 4.15 -0.52
N ASN A 377 15.50 4.99 0.49
CA ASN A 377 15.25 6.44 0.32
C ASN A 377 14.08 6.74 -0.64
N TRP A 378 13.09 5.84 -0.68
CA TRP A 378 11.94 6.00 -1.56
C TRP A 378 11.04 7.13 -1.05
N PRO A 379 10.71 8.12 -1.89
CA PRO A 379 9.90 9.26 -1.47
C PRO A 379 8.47 8.79 -1.13
N VAL A 380 7.89 9.40 -0.09
CA VAL A 380 6.50 9.14 0.28
C VAL A 380 5.59 9.75 -0.79
N ILE A 381 4.86 8.89 -1.50
CA ILE A 381 3.84 9.32 -2.45
C ILE A 381 2.64 9.81 -1.66
N ARG A 382 2.09 10.96 -2.04
CA ARG A 382 1.01 11.61 -1.30
C ARG A 382 -0.36 11.50 -1.98
N TYR A 383 -0.40 11.03 -3.21
CA TYR A 383 -1.59 11.01 -4.06
C TYR A 383 -1.78 9.64 -4.72
N GLY A 384 -3.03 9.33 -5.09
CA GLY A 384 -3.42 8.17 -5.85
C GLY A 384 -3.38 6.85 -5.10
N LYS A 385 -3.34 5.79 -5.86
CA LYS A 385 -3.35 4.41 -5.35
C LYS A 385 -2.37 4.19 -4.20
N TRP A 386 -1.20 4.81 -4.25
CA TRP A 386 -0.12 4.70 -3.27
C TRP A 386 0.02 5.92 -2.37
N GLY A 387 -1.01 6.77 -2.35
CA GLY A 387 -1.04 7.96 -1.53
C GLY A 387 -1.03 7.62 -0.04
N GLU A 388 -0.04 8.14 0.70
CA GLU A 388 0.09 7.97 2.15
C GLU A 388 0.05 9.33 2.84
N SER A 389 -1.00 9.56 3.60
CA SER A 389 -1.25 10.85 4.25
C SER A 389 -0.76 10.91 5.69
N SER A 390 -0.73 9.79 6.38
CA SER A 390 -0.45 9.73 7.82
C SER A 390 1.05 9.65 8.16
N TYR A 391 1.88 9.13 7.26
CA TYR A 391 3.32 9.01 7.48
C TYR A 391 4.02 10.35 7.26
N ARG A 392 4.64 10.91 8.30
CA ARG A 392 5.15 12.30 8.30
C ARG A 392 6.51 12.50 7.65
N ALA A 393 7.36 11.46 7.61
CA ALA A 393 8.68 11.59 7.02
C ALA A 393 8.61 11.77 5.49
N PRO A 394 9.59 12.42 4.85
CA PRO A 394 9.60 12.63 3.40
C PRO A 394 9.93 11.35 2.62
N VAL A 395 10.63 10.41 3.24
CA VAL A 395 11.02 9.12 2.64
C VAL A 395 10.67 7.96 3.57
N TYR A 396 10.45 6.79 2.99
CA TYR A 396 10.25 5.56 3.74
C TYR A 396 11.58 4.96 4.22
N PRO A 397 11.60 4.20 5.34
CA PRO A 397 12.68 3.24 5.61
C PRO A 397 12.82 2.25 4.45
N ALA A 398 13.93 1.52 4.39
CA ALA A 398 14.10 0.45 3.42
C ALA A 398 12.93 -0.55 3.50
N PHE A 399 12.37 -0.90 2.34
CA PHE A 399 11.28 -1.88 2.24
C PHE A 399 11.47 -2.78 1.01
N ALA A 400 11.03 -4.03 1.12
CA ALA A 400 11.08 -4.98 0.03
C ALA A 400 10.06 -4.62 -1.05
N CYS A 401 10.32 -5.06 -2.27
CA CYS A 401 9.35 -4.98 -3.36
C CYS A 401 8.10 -5.81 -3.06
N GLY A 402 6.92 -5.19 -3.16
CA GLY A 402 5.64 -5.79 -2.78
C GLY A 402 5.26 -7.03 -3.57
N SER A 403 5.78 -7.23 -4.80
CA SER A 403 5.42 -8.38 -5.63
C SER A 403 5.76 -9.74 -4.99
N ALA A 404 6.95 -9.86 -4.37
CA ALA A 404 7.34 -11.03 -3.59
C ALA A 404 8.55 -10.75 -2.68
N TYR A 405 8.58 -11.40 -1.53
CA TYR A 405 9.73 -11.43 -0.61
C TYR A 405 9.65 -12.63 0.33
N ALA A 406 10.75 -12.94 1.01
CA ALA A 406 10.79 -13.98 2.02
C ALA A 406 11.17 -13.42 3.41
N LEU A 407 10.49 -13.92 4.45
CA LEU A 407 10.71 -13.58 5.85
C LEU A 407 11.07 -14.83 6.65
N SER A 408 12.04 -14.73 7.55
CA SER A 408 12.26 -15.78 8.54
C SER A 408 11.12 -15.87 9.54
N ARG A 409 10.90 -17.06 10.08
CA ARG A 409 9.77 -17.39 10.96
C ARG A 409 9.66 -16.48 12.19
N ASP A 410 10.77 -16.13 12.80
CA ASP A 410 10.82 -15.26 13.99
C ASP A 410 10.25 -13.86 13.73
N ILE A 411 10.56 -13.25 12.58
CA ILE A 411 9.98 -11.97 12.14
C ILE A 411 8.46 -12.10 11.99
N VAL A 412 7.99 -13.14 11.30
CA VAL A 412 6.54 -13.38 11.10
C VAL A 412 5.83 -13.53 12.45
N LEU A 413 6.40 -14.31 13.37
CA LEU A 413 5.82 -14.51 14.71
C LEU A 413 5.85 -13.24 15.56
N TRP A 414 6.89 -12.42 15.41
CA TRP A 414 6.94 -11.12 16.10
C TRP A 414 5.84 -10.18 15.59
N LEU A 415 5.67 -10.07 14.28
CA LEU A 415 4.61 -9.27 13.66
C LEU A 415 3.21 -9.75 14.08
N ALA A 416 2.99 -11.08 14.10
CA ALA A 416 1.74 -11.66 14.56
C ALA A 416 1.40 -11.27 16.01
N ARG A 417 2.36 -11.39 16.92
CA ARG A 417 2.18 -11.08 18.34
C ARG A 417 1.96 -9.60 18.62
N ASN A 418 2.49 -8.73 17.76
CA ASN A 418 2.43 -7.28 17.91
C ASN A 418 1.40 -6.60 17.00
N LYS A 419 0.60 -7.35 16.25
CA LYS A 419 -0.31 -6.82 15.22
C LYS A 419 -1.23 -5.68 15.67
N ASN A 420 -1.62 -5.65 16.95
CA ASN A 420 -2.53 -4.63 17.49
C ASN A 420 -1.84 -3.29 17.78
N TYR A 421 -0.52 -3.27 17.81
CA TYR A 421 0.30 -2.06 18.02
C TYR A 421 0.88 -1.50 16.73
N LEU A 422 0.75 -2.25 15.61
CA LEU A 422 1.31 -1.88 14.32
C LEU A 422 0.28 -1.07 13.51
N HIS A 423 0.58 0.20 13.28
CA HIS A 423 -0.24 1.05 12.42
C HIS A 423 -0.11 0.61 10.96
N SER A 424 -1.25 0.50 10.26
CA SER A 424 -1.27 0.20 8.83
C SER A 424 -1.13 1.48 8.02
N TYR A 425 -0.10 1.55 7.20
CA TYR A 425 0.12 2.63 6.24
C TYR A 425 -0.35 2.20 4.86
N GLN A 426 -0.30 3.11 3.91
CA GLN A 426 -0.63 2.80 2.54
C GLN A 426 0.45 1.89 1.91
N GLY A 427 0.01 0.74 1.42
CA GLY A 427 0.89 -0.31 0.91
C GLY A 427 1.35 -1.27 1.98
N GLU A 428 1.27 -2.52 1.67
CA GLU A 428 1.68 -3.62 2.55
C GLU A 428 3.19 -3.64 2.72
N ASP A 429 3.94 -3.42 1.64
CA ASP A 429 5.39 -3.39 1.55
C ASP A 429 6.02 -2.22 2.34
N VAL A 430 5.50 -1.00 2.17
CA VAL A 430 5.96 0.16 2.96
C VAL A 430 5.61 0.01 4.44
N SER A 431 4.44 -0.54 4.76
CA SER A 431 4.07 -0.87 6.16
C SER A 431 5.06 -1.83 6.78
N MET A 432 5.46 -2.89 6.04
CA MET A 432 6.48 -3.83 6.48
C MET A 432 7.82 -3.13 6.75
N GLY A 433 8.26 -2.24 5.86
CA GLY A 433 9.49 -1.45 6.06
C GLY A 433 9.46 -0.61 7.34
N ILE A 434 8.33 0.07 7.58
CA ILE A 434 8.15 0.90 8.78
C ILE A 434 8.11 0.04 10.05
N TRP A 435 7.38 -1.07 10.06
CA TRP A 435 7.28 -1.96 11.22
C TRP A 435 8.61 -2.62 11.57
N LEU A 436 9.38 -3.00 10.55
CA LEU A 436 10.65 -3.71 10.74
C LEU A 436 11.84 -2.76 10.95
N ALA A 437 11.71 -1.46 10.70
CA ALA A 437 12.79 -0.49 10.90
C ALA A 437 13.36 -0.52 12.33
N ALA A 438 12.52 -0.70 13.35
CA ALA A 438 12.94 -0.80 14.73
C ALA A 438 13.61 -2.14 15.08
N LEU A 439 13.30 -3.21 14.37
CA LEU A 439 13.90 -4.53 14.55
C LEU A 439 15.25 -4.63 13.85
N SER A 440 15.46 -3.83 12.81
CA SER A 440 16.66 -3.81 11.98
C SER A 440 17.10 -5.22 11.52
N PRO A 441 16.21 -5.98 10.85
CA PRO A 441 16.53 -7.32 10.41
C PRO A 441 17.67 -7.30 9.40
N LYS A 442 18.32 -8.44 9.23
CA LYS A 442 19.30 -8.63 8.17
C LYS A 442 18.60 -8.62 6.81
N LEU A 443 18.78 -7.53 6.05
CA LEU A 443 18.31 -7.44 4.68
C LEU A 443 19.25 -8.25 3.77
N ILE A 444 18.67 -9.20 3.01
CA ILE A 444 19.39 -9.89 1.93
C ILE A 444 18.84 -9.32 0.64
N ASP A 445 19.59 -8.40 0.06
CA ASP A 445 19.22 -7.71 -1.19
C ASP A 445 19.80 -8.40 -2.40
N GLU A 446 18.92 -8.92 -3.27
CA GLU A 446 19.30 -9.62 -4.49
C GLU A 446 18.51 -9.06 -5.70
N PRO A 447 18.78 -7.82 -6.15
CA PRO A 447 18.00 -7.15 -7.19
C PRO A 447 18.07 -7.82 -8.57
N ARG A 448 19.00 -8.73 -8.78
CA ARG A 448 19.06 -9.55 -10.00
C ARG A 448 18.14 -10.75 -9.96
N ASN A 449 17.82 -11.24 -8.76
CA ASN A 449 17.06 -12.48 -8.58
C ASN A 449 15.58 -12.21 -8.24
N TRP A 450 15.27 -11.10 -7.57
CA TRP A 450 13.90 -10.69 -7.29
C TRP A 450 13.46 -9.61 -8.28
N SER A 451 12.28 -9.79 -8.88
CA SER A 451 11.69 -8.83 -9.82
C SER A 451 10.55 -8.05 -9.20
N CYS A 452 10.57 -6.73 -9.41
CA CYS A 452 9.51 -5.81 -8.98
C CYS A 452 8.47 -5.48 -10.06
N SER A 453 8.74 -5.87 -11.31
CA SER A 453 7.95 -5.42 -12.45
C SER A 453 7.68 -6.57 -13.41
N TYR A 454 6.84 -6.28 -14.42
CA TYR A 454 6.59 -7.17 -15.54
C TYR A 454 7.86 -7.51 -16.33
N SER A 455 8.77 -6.55 -16.47
CA SER A 455 10.01 -6.74 -17.20
C SER A 455 11.00 -7.60 -16.43
N CYS A 456 11.69 -8.45 -17.17
CA CYS A 456 12.75 -9.27 -16.60
C CYS A 456 13.99 -8.43 -16.26
N PRO A 457 14.72 -8.78 -15.18
CA PRO A 457 16.01 -8.16 -14.90
C PRO A 457 17.03 -8.47 -16.02
N ASP A 458 17.83 -7.46 -16.38
CA ASP A 458 18.78 -7.58 -17.47
C ASP A 458 19.77 -8.75 -17.28
N GLY A 459 19.85 -9.62 -18.29
CA GLY A 459 20.77 -10.75 -18.32
C GLY A 459 20.41 -11.90 -17.37
N VAL A 460 19.24 -11.88 -16.70
CA VAL A 460 18.79 -12.95 -15.82
C VAL A 460 17.69 -13.76 -16.49
N SER A 461 17.96 -15.01 -16.79
CA SER A 461 16.98 -15.91 -17.43
C SER A 461 16.08 -16.64 -16.43
N ARG A 462 16.46 -16.71 -15.17
CA ARG A 462 15.71 -17.41 -14.11
C ARG A 462 15.70 -16.61 -12.79
N PRO A 463 14.97 -15.49 -12.73
CA PRO A 463 14.73 -14.82 -11.45
C PRO A 463 13.83 -15.67 -10.55
N TYR A 464 13.78 -15.37 -9.25
CA TYR A 464 12.93 -16.08 -8.30
C TYR A 464 11.45 -15.81 -8.50
N ASN A 465 11.10 -14.65 -9.06
CA ASN A 465 9.71 -14.31 -9.36
C ASN A 465 9.58 -13.50 -10.64
N ARG A 466 8.40 -13.53 -11.21
CA ARG A 466 7.96 -12.63 -12.29
C ARG A 466 6.58 -12.07 -11.95
N ALA A 467 6.47 -10.75 -11.91
CA ALA A 467 5.30 -10.04 -11.38
C ALA A 467 4.42 -9.43 -12.47
N GLN A 468 3.22 -8.97 -12.07
CA GLN A 468 2.26 -8.23 -12.90
C GLN A 468 1.76 -9.05 -14.11
N LEU A 469 1.59 -10.34 -13.93
CA LEU A 469 1.11 -11.26 -14.96
C LEU A 469 -0.42 -11.43 -14.86
N SER A 470 -1.08 -11.47 -16.01
CA SER A 470 -2.45 -11.96 -16.11
C SER A 470 -2.50 -13.49 -15.88
N PRO A 471 -3.67 -14.08 -15.59
CA PRO A 471 -3.80 -15.53 -15.44
C PRO A 471 -3.31 -16.34 -16.64
N ASN A 472 -3.50 -15.85 -17.86
CA ASN A 472 -3.04 -16.52 -19.09
C ASN A 472 -1.51 -16.41 -19.21
N GLU A 473 -0.93 -15.25 -18.95
CA GLU A 473 0.51 -15.08 -18.97
C GLU A 473 1.21 -15.94 -17.91
N VAL A 474 0.62 -16.12 -16.72
CA VAL A 474 1.14 -17.08 -15.72
C VAL A 474 1.22 -18.48 -16.30
N ARG A 475 0.17 -18.95 -17.02
CA ARG A 475 0.15 -20.27 -17.66
C ARG A 475 1.20 -20.40 -18.77
N ASP A 476 1.34 -19.39 -19.62
CA ASP A 476 2.26 -19.38 -20.76
C ASP A 476 3.73 -19.33 -20.29
N VAL A 477 4.04 -18.45 -19.33
CA VAL A 477 5.36 -18.36 -18.72
C VAL A 477 5.71 -19.67 -18.01
N TRP A 478 4.76 -20.30 -17.30
CA TRP A 478 4.98 -21.59 -16.66
C TRP A 478 5.21 -22.72 -17.65
N ALA A 479 4.48 -22.77 -18.76
CA ALA A 479 4.71 -23.76 -19.82
C ALA A 479 6.12 -23.62 -20.40
N THR A 480 6.59 -22.40 -20.63
CA THR A 480 7.94 -22.08 -21.07
C THR A 480 8.97 -22.49 -20.02
N PHE A 481 8.72 -22.19 -18.75
CA PHE A 481 9.59 -22.56 -17.63
C PHE A 481 9.75 -24.07 -17.50
N LYS A 482 8.68 -24.84 -17.62
CA LYS A 482 8.76 -26.31 -17.59
C LYS A 482 9.68 -26.86 -18.68
N LYS A 483 9.63 -26.28 -19.88
CA LYS A 483 10.38 -26.74 -21.05
C LYS A 483 11.83 -26.27 -21.04
N HIS A 484 12.08 -25.04 -20.66
CA HIS A 484 13.38 -24.37 -20.84
C HIS A 484 14.07 -23.99 -19.53
N LYS A 485 13.41 -24.14 -18.39
CA LYS A 485 13.88 -23.69 -17.07
C LYS A 485 14.23 -22.20 -17.03
N LYS A 486 13.51 -21.37 -17.82
CA LYS A 486 13.67 -19.92 -17.91
C LYS A 486 12.32 -19.26 -17.60
N LEU A 487 12.34 -18.25 -16.72
CA LEU A 487 11.19 -17.36 -16.44
C LEU A 487 11.21 -16.10 -17.32
N CYS A 488 12.38 -15.84 -17.89
CA CYS A 488 12.68 -14.69 -18.73
C CYS A 488 13.33 -15.07 -20.05
#